data_a65c0124db429f44f39c3b80b89d9c4a
#
_entry.id   a65c0124db429f44f39c3b80b89d9c4a
#
_cell.length_a   1.000
_cell.length_b   1.000
_cell.length_c   1.000
_cell.angle_alpha   90.00
_cell.angle_beta   90.00
_cell.angle_gamma   90.00
#
_symmetry.space_group_name_H-M   'P 1'
#
loop_
_entity.id
_entity.type
_entity.pdbx_description
1 polymer ?
#
loop_
_entity_poly.entity_id
_entity_poly.type
_entity_poly.pdbx_seq_one_letter_code
_entity_poly.pdbx_strand_id
1 'polypeptide(L)'
;HSQCDLHATTNIVATELAQKCSVPPAFNEAGELTNAADIQCCTSDISLAEYRTLQGKMEGADTEATSIEGYLAATPGWRTDLYNSRSTLMTHAESIELFKALGVKMTPELKAPSVEMPFNGMSQADYAQKMIDEYKAADVPASDVYVQSFNLEDVRYWIDNPPEFGHQAVYLDDRYSLDDFDHSDPATWSPTMEELVEMDVPILAPPMWMLLAANPDAADGESRIVPSVYAERAKAAGLDLIAWTFERSGPLANDGEWYHRSTDDVIDNDGDKLLTLDVLARDVGIIGLFSDWPATVTFYDNCMNAKG
;
A
#
# COMPACT_ATOMS: atom_id res chain seq x y z
N HIS A 1 0.94 5.17 2.60
CA HIS A 1 0.83 6.64 2.62
C HIS A 1 -0.59 7.05 2.91
N SER A 2 -0.76 8.08 3.69
CA SER A 2 -2.04 8.76 3.92
C SER A 2 -2.18 9.99 3.01
N GLN A 3 -3.34 10.62 3.03
CA GLN A 3 -3.53 11.91 2.36
C GLN A 3 -2.75 13.06 3.02
N CYS A 4 -2.22 12.85 4.24
CA CYS A 4 -1.47 13.84 5.00
C CYS A 4 0.05 13.69 4.93
N ASP A 5 0.58 12.83 4.06
CA ASP A 5 2.02 12.52 3.95
C ASP A 5 2.76 13.39 2.92
N LEU A 6 2.18 14.52 2.46
CA LEU A 6 2.87 15.41 1.54
C LEU A 6 4.20 15.94 2.10
N HIS A 7 4.31 16.05 3.43
CA HIS A 7 5.53 16.45 4.13
C HIS A 7 6.70 15.46 3.93
N ALA A 8 6.39 14.16 3.82
CA ALA A 8 7.37 13.08 3.70
C ALA A 8 7.60 12.61 2.25
N THR A 9 6.66 12.92 1.34
CA THR A 9 6.65 12.47 -0.05
C THR A 9 6.92 13.59 -1.07
N THR A 10 7.01 14.83 -0.60
CA THR A 10 7.30 16.00 -1.44
C THR A 10 8.25 16.97 -0.73
N ASN A 11 8.62 18.03 -1.43
CA ASN A 11 9.41 19.11 -0.87
C ASN A 11 8.58 20.22 -0.18
N ILE A 12 7.29 20.02 0.11
CA ILE A 12 6.36 21.06 0.61
C ILE A 12 6.91 21.82 1.81
N VAL A 13 7.54 21.11 2.79
CA VAL A 13 8.07 21.73 4.02
C VAL A 13 9.23 22.67 3.78
N ALA A 14 9.86 22.62 2.61
CA ALA A 14 10.92 23.53 2.17
C ALA A 14 10.40 24.67 1.29
N THR A 15 9.08 24.82 1.14
CA THR A 15 8.42 25.86 0.31
C THR A 15 7.58 26.78 1.16
N GLU A 16 7.09 27.88 0.57
CA GLU A 16 6.13 28.76 1.25
C GLU A 16 4.80 28.08 1.56
N LEU A 17 4.48 26.99 0.85
CA LEU A 17 3.26 26.19 1.09
C LEU A 17 3.29 25.45 2.44
N ALA A 18 4.46 25.30 3.05
CA ALA A 18 4.59 24.73 4.40
C ALA A 18 3.66 25.40 5.43
N GLN A 19 3.41 26.70 5.26
CA GLN A 19 2.53 27.47 6.16
C GLN A 19 1.03 27.12 6.01
N LYS A 20 0.67 26.38 4.96
CA LYS A 20 -0.70 25.87 4.73
C LYS A 20 -0.92 24.49 5.33
N CYS A 21 0.13 23.79 5.69
CA CYS A 21 0.03 22.46 6.28
C CYS A 21 -0.86 22.46 7.52
N SER A 22 -1.62 21.40 7.73
CA SER A 22 -2.46 21.23 8.94
C SER A 22 -1.64 21.34 10.23
N VAL A 23 -0.39 20.83 10.22
CA VAL A 23 0.62 21.06 11.25
C VAL A 23 1.91 21.52 10.55
N PRO A 24 2.15 22.82 10.46
CA PRO A 24 3.33 23.37 9.79
C PRO A 24 4.61 23.14 10.60
N PRO A 25 5.80 23.19 9.96
CA PRO A 25 7.07 23.23 10.66
C PRO A 25 7.17 24.39 11.64
N ALA A 26 7.62 24.14 12.86
CA ALA A 26 7.84 25.16 13.90
C ALA A 26 9.33 25.26 14.25
N PHE A 27 9.79 26.48 14.54
CA PHE A 27 11.18 26.78 14.80
C PHE A 27 11.36 27.54 16.13
N ASN A 28 12.47 27.28 16.82
CA ASN A 28 12.88 28.05 17.98
C ASN A 28 13.58 29.37 17.57
N GLU A 29 14.00 30.16 18.56
CA GLU A 29 14.74 31.43 18.34
C GLU A 29 16.10 31.24 17.62
N ALA A 30 16.68 30.08 17.72
CA ALA A 30 17.94 29.73 17.01
C ALA A 30 17.70 29.27 15.54
N GLY A 31 16.42 29.14 15.12
CA GLY A 31 16.04 28.67 13.80
C GLY A 31 16.06 27.15 13.64
N GLU A 32 16.13 26.39 14.74
CA GLU A 32 16.10 24.94 14.72
C GLU A 32 14.65 24.44 14.68
N LEU A 33 14.37 23.41 13.89
CA LEU A 33 13.09 22.72 13.81
C LEU A 33 12.78 22.03 15.16
N THR A 34 11.55 22.21 15.68
CA THR A 34 11.18 21.75 17.03
C THR A 34 10.04 20.75 17.06
N ASN A 35 9.34 20.51 15.94
CA ASN A 35 8.17 19.65 15.88
C ASN A 35 8.24 18.66 14.71
N ALA A 36 9.43 18.16 14.39
CA ALA A 36 9.65 17.25 13.27
C ALA A 36 8.70 16.03 13.29
N ALA A 37 8.43 15.46 14.46
CA ALA A 37 7.56 14.30 14.63
C ALA A 37 6.05 14.60 14.38
N ASP A 38 5.65 15.87 14.44
CA ASP A 38 4.24 16.26 14.40
C ASP A 38 3.80 16.88 13.07
N ILE A 39 4.75 17.12 12.14
CA ILE A 39 4.44 17.80 10.88
C ILE A 39 3.42 16.99 10.07
N GLN A 40 2.35 17.65 9.63
CA GLN A 40 1.32 17.08 8.77
C GLN A 40 0.97 18.05 7.66
N CYS A 41 1.06 17.59 6.41
CA CYS A 41 0.66 18.36 5.24
C CYS A 41 -0.26 17.48 4.40
N CYS A 42 -1.54 17.82 4.37
CA CYS A 42 -2.56 17.02 3.71
C CYS A 42 -2.85 17.55 2.30
N THR A 43 -3.35 16.67 1.43
CA THR A 43 -3.80 17.07 0.09
C THR A 43 -4.94 18.07 0.13
N SER A 44 -5.74 18.08 1.21
CA SER A 44 -6.80 19.05 1.47
C SER A 44 -6.31 20.45 1.86
N ASP A 45 -5.05 20.61 2.24
CA ASP A 45 -4.48 21.88 2.71
C ASP A 45 -4.14 22.84 1.55
N ILE A 46 -3.97 22.27 0.34
CA ILE A 46 -3.52 23.01 -0.84
C ILE A 46 -4.41 22.75 -2.05
N SER A 47 -4.40 23.66 -3.01
CA SER A 47 -5.08 23.49 -4.29
C SER A 47 -4.27 22.59 -5.23
N LEU A 48 -4.94 22.04 -6.27
CA LEU A 48 -4.27 21.29 -7.33
C LEU A 48 -3.18 22.12 -8.04
N ALA A 49 -3.41 23.42 -8.22
CA ALA A 49 -2.42 24.32 -8.84
C ALA A 49 -1.15 24.43 -7.98
N GLU A 50 -1.29 24.50 -6.66
CA GLU A 50 -0.18 24.50 -5.72
C GLU A 50 0.52 23.14 -5.64
N TYR A 51 -0.25 22.05 -5.60
CA TYR A 51 0.29 20.70 -5.64
C TYR A 51 1.23 20.47 -6.83
N ARG A 52 0.87 20.98 -8.00
CA ARG A 52 1.69 20.88 -9.22
C ARG A 52 2.99 21.68 -9.20
N THR A 53 3.16 22.59 -8.24
CA THR A 53 4.43 23.31 -8.03
C THR A 53 5.42 22.55 -7.16
N LEU A 54 4.96 21.51 -6.47
CA LEU A 54 5.79 20.69 -5.62
C LEU A 54 6.63 19.69 -6.44
N GLN A 55 7.69 19.23 -5.81
CA GLN A 55 8.54 18.17 -6.32
C GLN A 55 8.35 16.92 -5.46
N GLY A 56 8.03 15.79 -6.10
CA GLY A 56 7.95 14.52 -5.41
C GLY A 56 9.33 14.00 -5.01
N LYS A 57 9.39 13.28 -3.92
CA LYS A 57 10.61 12.61 -3.43
C LYS A 57 10.29 11.18 -2.99
N MET A 58 11.31 10.35 -2.86
CA MET A 58 11.17 9.07 -2.18
C MET A 58 10.71 9.33 -0.74
N GLU A 59 9.74 8.56 -0.29
CA GLU A 59 9.20 8.63 1.06
C GLU A 59 10.31 8.57 2.12
N GLY A 60 10.13 9.37 3.16
CA GLY A 60 10.97 9.39 4.34
C GLY A 60 11.01 10.79 4.95
N ALA A 61 10.92 10.84 6.27
CA ALA A 61 11.09 12.04 7.07
C ALA A 61 11.80 11.66 8.38
N ASP A 62 12.83 12.42 8.74
CA ASP A 62 13.51 12.23 10.02
C ASP A 62 12.76 12.99 11.13
N THR A 63 12.05 12.25 11.96
CA THR A 63 11.25 12.82 13.05
C THR A 63 12.08 13.40 14.19
N GLU A 64 13.39 13.19 14.22
CA GLU A 64 14.33 13.74 15.18
C GLU A 64 15.14 14.93 14.61
N ALA A 65 14.89 15.28 13.34
CA ALA A 65 15.65 16.34 12.67
C ALA A 65 15.44 17.70 13.31
N THR A 66 16.50 18.48 13.40
CA THR A 66 16.49 19.87 13.87
C THR A 66 16.56 20.90 12.73
N SER A 67 16.50 20.43 11.48
CA SER A 67 16.46 21.29 10.28
C SER A 67 15.58 20.69 9.20
N ILE A 68 15.04 21.51 8.31
CA ILE A 68 14.25 21.03 7.14
C ILE A 68 15.08 20.17 6.20
N GLU A 69 16.36 20.50 6.01
CA GLU A 69 17.27 19.69 5.18
C GLU A 69 17.45 18.28 5.76
N GLY A 70 17.74 18.17 7.07
CA GLY A 70 17.83 16.89 7.76
C GLY A 70 16.52 16.12 7.70
N TYR A 71 15.39 16.79 7.95
CA TYR A 71 14.06 16.20 7.86
C TYR A 71 13.76 15.53 6.53
N LEU A 72 14.12 16.18 5.42
CA LEU A 72 13.88 15.67 4.07
C LEU A 72 14.92 14.62 3.61
N ALA A 73 16.06 14.50 4.30
CA ALA A 73 17.17 13.60 3.92
C ALA A 73 17.01 12.16 4.44
N ALA A 74 15.85 11.77 4.91
CA ALA A 74 15.58 10.51 5.63
C ALA A 74 15.24 9.32 4.74
N THR A 75 15.55 9.36 3.44
CA THR A 75 15.34 8.19 2.58
C THR A 75 16.20 7.02 3.06
N PRO A 76 15.62 5.83 3.37
CA PRO A 76 16.38 4.67 3.81
C PRO A 76 17.47 4.26 2.81
N GLY A 77 18.66 3.90 3.33
CA GLY A 77 19.84 3.64 2.50
C GLY A 77 19.72 2.43 1.55
N TRP A 78 18.75 1.55 1.74
CA TRP A 78 18.48 0.43 0.83
C TRP A 78 17.52 0.79 -0.32
N ARG A 79 16.86 1.96 -0.28
CA ARG A 79 16.00 2.43 -1.36
C ARG A 79 16.83 3.19 -2.39
N THR A 80 16.46 3.04 -3.66
CA THR A 80 17.08 3.82 -4.71
C THR A 80 16.61 5.27 -4.65
N ASP A 81 17.55 6.20 -4.68
CA ASP A 81 17.32 7.65 -4.72
C ASP A 81 17.75 8.31 -6.03
N LEU A 82 18.20 7.53 -7.02
CA LEU A 82 18.74 8.01 -8.30
C LEU A 82 17.85 9.04 -9.00
N TYR A 83 16.54 8.91 -8.86
CA TYR A 83 15.54 9.79 -9.47
C TYR A 83 14.68 10.51 -8.45
N ASN A 84 15.05 10.46 -7.18
CA ASN A 84 14.31 10.97 -6.04
C ASN A 84 13.85 12.42 -6.24
N SER A 85 14.71 13.29 -6.76
CA SER A 85 14.43 14.72 -6.99
C SER A 85 13.88 15.03 -8.39
N ARG A 86 13.43 14.03 -9.16
CA ARG A 86 12.96 14.19 -10.55
C ARG A 86 11.57 13.68 -10.80
N SER A 87 10.89 13.20 -9.76
CA SER A 87 9.54 12.69 -9.90
C SER A 87 8.54 13.80 -10.19
N THR A 88 7.67 13.57 -11.16
CA THR A 88 6.56 14.46 -11.49
C THR A 88 5.35 14.04 -10.68
N LEU A 89 4.72 14.97 -9.98
CA LEU A 89 3.44 14.75 -9.33
C LEU A 89 2.33 14.74 -10.38
N MET A 90 1.50 13.72 -10.35
CA MET A 90 0.43 13.50 -11.32
C MET A 90 -0.93 13.53 -10.64
N THR A 91 -1.96 13.95 -11.37
CA THR A 91 -3.34 13.64 -11.03
C THR A 91 -3.65 12.19 -11.38
N HIS A 92 -4.74 11.66 -10.84
CA HIS A 92 -5.18 10.31 -11.18
C HIS A 92 -5.44 10.15 -12.69
N ALA A 93 -6.10 11.13 -13.33
CA ALA A 93 -6.31 11.12 -14.78
C ALA A 93 -4.98 11.11 -15.58
N GLU A 94 -3.97 11.88 -15.17
CA GLU A 94 -2.64 11.87 -15.80
C GLU A 94 -1.91 10.53 -15.62
N SER A 95 -2.05 9.90 -14.46
CA SER A 95 -1.47 8.57 -14.20
C SER A 95 -2.14 7.47 -15.04
N ILE A 96 -3.45 7.56 -15.28
CA ILE A 96 -4.17 6.65 -16.18
C ILE A 96 -3.58 6.69 -17.58
N GLU A 97 -3.36 7.87 -18.14
CA GLU A 97 -2.77 8.01 -19.49
C GLU A 97 -1.34 7.46 -19.55
N LEU A 98 -0.54 7.65 -18.49
CA LEU A 98 0.79 7.05 -18.39
C LEU A 98 0.72 5.52 -18.41
N PHE A 99 -0.14 4.92 -17.59
CA PHE A 99 -0.27 3.45 -17.50
C PHE A 99 -0.84 2.84 -18.78
N LYS A 100 -1.77 3.52 -19.46
CA LYS A 100 -2.21 3.13 -20.81
C LYS A 100 -1.05 3.11 -21.79
N ALA A 101 -0.20 4.13 -21.79
CA ALA A 101 0.97 4.20 -22.66
C ALA A 101 1.98 3.09 -22.38
N LEU A 102 2.07 2.63 -21.13
CA LEU A 102 2.93 1.50 -20.72
C LEU A 102 2.29 0.13 -20.99
N GLY A 103 0.98 0.07 -21.27
CA GLY A 103 0.26 -1.17 -21.53
C GLY A 103 0.14 -2.08 -20.30
N VAL A 104 0.02 -1.49 -19.13
CA VAL A 104 -0.09 -2.22 -17.85
C VAL A 104 -1.50 -2.11 -17.25
N LYS A 105 -1.89 -3.09 -16.44
CA LYS A 105 -3.10 -3.00 -15.62
C LYS A 105 -2.91 -2.02 -14.46
N MET A 106 -4.00 -1.58 -13.85
CA MET A 106 -4.02 -0.50 -12.88
C MET A 106 -4.67 -0.94 -11.57
N THR A 107 -4.07 -0.55 -10.44
CA THR A 107 -4.61 -0.83 -9.11
C THR A 107 -4.62 0.45 -8.26
N PRO A 108 -5.60 1.35 -8.51
CA PRO A 108 -5.72 2.60 -7.79
C PRO A 108 -6.24 2.37 -6.37
N GLU A 109 -5.65 3.04 -5.41
CA GLU A 109 -6.17 3.06 -4.04
C GLU A 109 -6.93 4.36 -3.77
N LEU A 110 -8.20 4.24 -3.35
CA LEU A 110 -8.95 5.34 -2.80
C LEU A 110 -8.52 5.56 -1.35
N LYS A 111 -7.64 6.52 -1.14
CA LYS A 111 -7.17 6.86 0.20
C LYS A 111 -8.29 7.42 1.05
N ALA A 112 -8.34 7.01 2.33
CA ALA A 112 -9.27 7.58 3.28
C ALA A 112 -9.13 9.11 3.33
N PRO A 113 -10.24 9.88 3.23
CA PRO A 113 -10.18 11.33 3.37
C PRO A 113 -9.61 11.76 4.73
N SER A 114 -8.73 12.75 4.74
CA SER A 114 -8.24 13.39 5.97
C SER A 114 -9.18 14.46 6.53
N VAL A 115 -10.33 14.63 5.89
CA VAL A 115 -11.36 15.61 6.23
C VAL A 115 -12.71 14.92 6.39
N GLU A 116 -13.60 15.55 7.17
CA GLU A 116 -14.97 15.05 7.28
C GLU A 116 -15.71 15.19 5.95
N MET A 117 -16.34 14.10 5.51
CA MET A 117 -17.16 14.09 4.30
C MET A 117 -18.64 14.42 4.65
N PRO A 118 -19.36 15.20 3.81
CA PRO A 118 -18.95 15.71 2.49
C PRO A 118 -17.97 16.89 2.56
N PHE A 119 -16.92 16.85 1.75
CA PHE A 119 -15.95 17.93 1.65
C PHE A 119 -16.06 18.66 0.31
N ASN A 120 -16.17 20.00 0.34
CA ASN A 120 -16.39 20.84 -0.85
C ASN A 120 -17.59 20.39 -1.71
N GLY A 121 -18.65 19.84 -1.07
CA GLY A 121 -19.84 19.33 -1.74
C GLY A 121 -19.72 17.92 -2.31
N MET A 122 -18.61 17.26 -2.13
CA MET A 122 -18.35 15.87 -2.57
C MET A 122 -18.57 14.92 -1.38
N SER A 123 -19.50 13.99 -1.51
CA SER A 123 -19.70 12.88 -0.56
C SER A 123 -18.64 11.78 -0.72
N GLN A 124 -18.57 10.84 0.23
CA GLN A 124 -17.70 9.66 0.08
C GLN A 124 -18.06 8.83 -1.16
N ALA A 125 -19.35 8.67 -1.45
CA ALA A 125 -19.80 7.98 -2.66
C ALA A 125 -19.41 8.73 -3.95
N ASP A 126 -19.50 10.06 -3.97
CA ASP A 126 -19.04 10.86 -5.12
C ASP A 126 -17.52 10.75 -5.31
N TYR A 127 -16.76 10.64 -4.21
CA TYR A 127 -15.32 10.46 -4.25
C TYR A 127 -14.95 9.09 -4.82
N ALA A 128 -15.63 8.02 -4.39
CA ALA A 128 -15.46 6.68 -4.93
C ALA A 128 -15.88 6.60 -6.41
N GLN A 129 -17.00 7.25 -6.78
CA GLN A 129 -17.48 7.31 -8.16
C GLN A 129 -16.52 8.08 -9.09
N LYS A 130 -15.96 9.18 -8.59
CA LYS A 130 -15.02 10.00 -9.37
C LYS A 130 -13.81 9.19 -9.87
N MET A 131 -13.27 8.29 -9.06
CA MET A 131 -12.19 7.39 -9.48
C MET A 131 -12.61 6.56 -10.70
N ILE A 132 -13.81 5.99 -10.68
CA ILE A 132 -14.35 5.17 -11.78
C ILE A 132 -14.62 6.03 -13.02
N ASP A 133 -15.17 7.23 -12.83
CA ASP A 133 -15.50 8.14 -13.96
C ASP A 133 -14.25 8.55 -14.75
N GLU A 134 -13.10 8.71 -14.07
CA GLU A 134 -11.83 9.01 -14.74
C GLU A 134 -11.33 7.83 -15.59
N TYR A 135 -11.52 6.57 -15.15
CA TYR A 135 -11.26 5.39 -15.98
C TYR A 135 -12.20 5.28 -17.17
N LYS A 136 -13.50 5.52 -16.95
CA LYS A 136 -14.51 5.54 -18.03
C LYS A 136 -14.21 6.65 -19.05
N ALA A 137 -13.84 7.83 -18.59
CA ALA A 137 -13.48 8.96 -19.47
C ALA A 137 -12.22 8.70 -20.31
N ALA A 138 -11.33 7.85 -19.81
CA ALA A 138 -10.10 7.45 -20.51
C ALA A 138 -10.28 6.18 -21.36
N ASP A 139 -11.51 5.64 -21.50
CA ASP A 139 -11.82 4.40 -22.21
C ASP A 139 -10.98 3.19 -21.74
N VAL A 140 -10.72 3.08 -20.42
CA VAL A 140 -10.02 1.94 -19.83
C VAL A 140 -11.03 0.83 -19.57
N PRO A 141 -10.81 -0.41 -20.06
CA PRO A 141 -11.66 -1.55 -19.74
C PRO A 141 -11.65 -1.84 -18.23
N ALA A 142 -12.82 -2.09 -17.65
CA ALA A 142 -12.92 -2.43 -16.24
C ALA A 142 -12.06 -3.66 -15.85
N SER A 143 -11.88 -4.62 -16.78
CA SER A 143 -11.01 -5.80 -16.59
C SER A 143 -9.52 -5.49 -16.40
N ASP A 144 -9.10 -4.25 -16.66
CA ASP A 144 -7.73 -3.80 -16.48
C ASP A 144 -7.54 -3.00 -15.19
N VAL A 145 -8.60 -2.86 -14.37
CA VAL A 145 -8.59 -2.01 -13.16
C VAL A 145 -8.99 -2.80 -11.93
N TYR A 146 -8.13 -2.79 -10.93
CA TYR A 146 -8.34 -3.38 -9.60
C TYR A 146 -8.47 -2.24 -8.59
N VAL A 147 -9.68 -1.68 -8.46
CA VAL A 147 -9.95 -0.59 -7.51
C VAL A 147 -9.84 -1.09 -6.08
N GLN A 148 -9.16 -0.36 -5.21
CA GLN A 148 -8.91 -0.81 -3.84
C GLN A 148 -9.14 0.27 -2.79
N SER A 149 -9.60 -0.13 -1.63
CA SER A 149 -9.76 0.72 -0.44
C SER A 149 -9.62 -0.09 0.84
N PHE A 150 -9.11 0.54 1.91
CA PHE A 150 -9.22 0.04 3.28
C PHE A 150 -10.63 0.22 3.86
N ASN A 151 -11.43 1.11 3.28
CA ASN A 151 -12.82 1.29 3.66
C ASN A 151 -13.71 0.28 2.93
N LEU A 152 -14.24 -0.71 3.64
CA LEU A 152 -15.11 -1.74 3.08
C LEU A 152 -16.36 -1.15 2.41
N GLU A 153 -16.89 -0.01 2.89
CA GLU A 153 -18.04 0.65 2.28
C GLU A 153 -17.72 1.22 0.87
N ASP A 154 -16.49 1.64 0.60
CA ASP A 154 -16.06 2.04 -0.75
C ASP A 154 -16.04 0.82 -1.70
N VAL A 155 -15.52 -0.32 -1.19
CA VAL A 155 -15.49 -1.59 -1.96
C VAL A 155 -16.91 -2.04 -2.30
N ARG A 156 -17.82 -2.02 -1.32
CA ARG A 156 -19.24 -2.34 -1.53
C ARG A 156 -19.91 -1.36 -2.49
N TYR A 157 -19.58 -0.07 -2.37
CA TYR A 157 -20.08 0.92 -3.33
C TYR A 157 -19.75 0.53 -4.78
N TRP A 158 -18.51 0.12 -5.06
CA TRP A 158 -18.12 -0.29 -6.42
C TRP A 158 -18.78 -1.60 -6.86
N ILE A 159 -19.00 -2.54 -5.95
CA ILE A 159 -19.72 -3.79 -6.24
C ILE A 159 -21.16 -3.48 -6.67
N ASP A 160 -21.84 -2.59 -5.97
CA ASP A 160 -23.27 -2.33 -6.16
C ASP A 160 -23.58 -1.35 -7.31
N ASN A 161 -22.70 -0.35 -7.55
CA ASN A 161 -23.04 0.77 -8.43
C ASN A 161 -22.38 0.69 -9.82
N PRO A 162 -21.02 0.65 -9.96
CA PRO A 162 -20.37 0.32 -11.24
C PRO A 162 -19.95 -1.15 -11.25
N PRO A 163 -20.88 -2.14 -11.33
CA PRO A 163 -20.57 -3.55 -11.06
C PRO A 163 -19.50 -4.12 -11.99
N GLU A 164 -19.33 -3.55 -13.19
CA GLU A 164 -18.26 -3.94 -14.09
C GLU A 164 -16.85 -3.69 -13.51
N PHE A 165 -16.67 -2.67 -12.64
CA PHE A 165 -15.45 -2.42 -11.88
C PHE A 165 -15.44 -3.18 -10.55
N GLY A 166 -16.61 -3.42 -9.97
CA GLY A 166 -16.78 -4.16 -8.72
C GLY A 166 -16.30 -5.61 -8.78
N HIS A 167 -16.36 -6.24 -9.97
CA HIS A 167 -15.89 -7.62 -10.15
C HIS A 167 -14.41 -7.85 -9.81
N GLN A 168 -13.61 -6.80 -9.73
CA GLN A 168 -12.19 -6.83 -9.38
C GLN A 168 -11.87 -5.87 -8.22
N ALA A 169 -12.90 -5.45 -7.45
CA ALA A 169 -12.69 -4.59 -6.31
C ALA A 169 -11.89 -5.32 -5.22
N VAL A 170 -10.98 -4.60 -4.59
CA VAL A 170 -10.04 -5.15 -3.62
C VAL A 170 -10.30 -4.52 -2.26
N TYR A 171 -10.61 -5.34 -1.28
CA TYR A 171 -10.63 -4.92 0.12
C TYR A 171 -9.23 -5.02 0.72
N LEU A 172 -8.59 -3.88 0.96
CA LEU A 172 -7.34 -3.79 1.71
C LEU A 172 -7.63 -4.03 3.19
N ASP A 173 -6.98 -5.02 3.78
CA ASP A 173 -7.26 -5.41 5.15
C ASP A 173 -6.29 -4.80 6.15
N ASP A 174 -6.79 -3.90 6.99
CA ASP A 174 -6.06 -3.27 8.10
C ASP A 174 -6.61 -3.66 9.48
N ARG A 175 -7.46 -4.71 9.57
CA ARG A 175 -8.03 -5.20 10.83
C ARG A 175 -6.99 -5.59 11.86
N TYR A 176 -5.75 -5.88 11.42
CA TYR A 176 -4.61 -6.06 12.32
C TYR A 176 -4.35 -4.87 13.26
N SER A 177 -4.90 -3.72 12.99
CA SER A 177 -4.82 -2.53 13.84
C SER A 177 -5.84 -2.51 14.98
N LEU A 178 -6.81 -3.44 14.99
CA LEU A 178 -7.81 -3.58 16.04
C LEU A 178 -7.25 -4.38 17.21
N ASP A 179 -7.54 -3.94 18.43
CA ASP A 179 -6.99 -4.52 19.67
C ASP A 179 -7.38 -6.00 19.87
N ASP A 180 -8.54 -6.41 19.35
CA ASP A 180 -9.09 -7.75 19.51
C ASP A 180 -8.91 -8.65 18.28
N PHE A 181 -8.20 -8.18 17.25
CA PHE A 181 -7.94 -8.97 16.05
C PHE A 181 -6.64 -9.76 16.16
N ASP A 182 -6.72 -11.07 15.93
CA ASP A 182 -5.59 -11.97 15.76
C ASP A 182 -5.72 -12.73 14.44
N HIS A 183 -4.80 -12.55 13.51
CA HIS A 183 -4.81 -13.23 12.22
C HIS A 183 -4.66 -14.76 12.33
N SER A 184 -4.18 -15.25 13.47
CA SER A 184 -4.06 -16.69 13.75
C SER A 184 -5.30 -17.31 14.40
N ASP A 185 -6.24 -16.48 14.89
CA ASP A 185 -7.49 -16.94 15.52
C ASP A 185 -8.73 -16.50 14.73
N PRO A 186 -9.35 -17.39 13.94
CA PRO A 186 -10.55 -17.09 13.18
C PRO A 186 -11.75 -16.58 14.01
N ALA A 187 -11.78 -16.83 15.33
CA ALA A 187 -12.85 -16.35 16.18
C ALA A 187 -12.80 -14.82 16.42
N THR A 188 -11.70 -14.19 16.10
CA THR A 188 -11.48 -12.73 16.28
C THR A 188 -11.80 -11.92 15.03
N TRP A 189 -12.08 -12.56 13.89
CA TRP A 189 -12.24 -11.86 12.62
C TRP A 189 -13.68 -11.36 12.45
N SER A 190 -13.82 -10.04 12.29
CA SER A 190 -15.09 -9.40 11.97
C SER A 190 -14.86 -8.30 10.92
N PRO A 191 -15.45 -8.41 9.71
CA PRO A 191 -16.21 -9.56 9.21
C PRO A 191 -15.37 -10.83 9.06
N THR A 192 -16.03 -12.00 9.10
CA THR A 192 -15.42 -13.30 8.77
C THR A 192 -15.15 -13.40 7.27
N MET A 193 -14.42 -14.44 6.82
CA MET A 193 -14.18 -14.66 5.38
C MET A 193 -15.49 -14.97 4.65
N GLU A 194 -16.39 -15.74 5.28
CA GLU A 194 -17.71 -16.07 4.74
C GLU A 194 -18.59 -14.82 4.61
N GLU A 195 -18.57 -13.92 5.62
CA GLU A 195 -19.30 -12.65 5.55
C GLU A 195 -18.77 -11.73 4.44
N LEU A 196 -17.45 -11.70 4.19
CA LEU A 196 -16.89 -10.96 3.06
C LEU A 196 -17.41 -11.50 1.72
N VAL A 197 -17.47 -12.83 1.58
CA VAL A 197 -18.05 -13.48 0.39
C VAL A 197 -19.55 -13.19 0.25
N GLU A 198 -20.31 -13.20 1.35
CA GLU A 198 -21.73 -12.82 1.36
C GLU A 198 -21.96 -11.34 0.96
N MET A 199 -20.95 -10.48 1.12
CA MET A 199 -20.93 -9.10 0.65
C MET A 199 -20.44 -8.97 -0.80
N ASP A 200 -20.23 -10.08 -1.51
CA ASP A 200 -19.69 -10.15 -2.87
C ASP A 200 -18.28 -9.56 -3.02
N VAL A 201 -17.49 -9.47 -1.94
CA VAL A 201 -16.08 -9.05 -2.01
C VAL A 201 -15.28 -10.11 -2.77
N PRO A 202 -14.70 -9.79 -3.93
CA PRO A 202 -14.01 -10.80 -4.73
C PRO A 202 -12.55 -11.00 -4.31
N ILE A 203 -11.88 -9.93 -3.84
CA ILE A 203 -10.44 -9.94 -3.58
C ILE A 203 -10.16 -9.32 -2.21
N LEU A 204 -9.42 -10.06 -1.37
CA LEU A 204 -8.93 -9.61 -0.08
C LEU A 204 -7.42 -9.35 -0.16
N ALA A 205 -6.98 -8.20 0.34
CA ALA A 205 -5.57 -7.81 0.29
C ALA A 205 -5.02 -7.44 1.67
N PRO A 206 -4.54 -8.42 2.45
CA PRO A 206 -3.86 -8.20 3.72
C PRO A 206 -2.36 -7.90 3.51
N PRO A 207 -1.65 -7.38 4.55
CA PRO A 207 -0.20 -7.40 4.57
C PRO A 207 0.31 -8.84 4.46
N MET A 208 1.43 -9.04 3.78
CA MET A 208 1.91 -10.38 3.43
C MET A 208 2.16 -11.28 4.65
N TRP A 209 2.54 -10.71 5.80
CA TRP A 209 2.77 -11.48 7.02
C TRP A 209 1.51 -12.15 7.57
N MET A 210 0.31 -11.63 7.26
CA MET A 210 -0.95 -12.30 7.65
C MET A 210 -1.20 -13.57 6.84
N LEU A 211 -0.62 -13.68 5.65
CA LEU A 211 -0.76 -14.85 4.78
C LEU A 211 0.26 -15.97 5.06
N LEU A 212 1.23 -15.70 5.91
CA LEU A 212 2.38 -16.57 6.17
C LEU A 212 2.48 -16.94 7.64
N ALA A 213 3.06 -18.12 7.90
CA ALA A 213 3.42 -18.57 9.22
C ALA A 213 4.81 -19.23 9.20
N ALA A 214 5.55 -19.09 10.30
CA ALA A 214 6.80 -19.82 10.51
C ALA A 214 6.53 -21.32 10.76
N ASN A 215 7.41 -22.17 10.22
CA ASN A 215 7.48 -23.60 10.48
C ASN A 215 8.89 -23.93 11.03
N PRO A 216 9.18 -23.62 12.30
CA PRO A 216 10.52 -23.77 12.88
C PRO A 216 10.98 -25.23 13.01
N ASP A 217 10.04 -26.17 13.05
CA ASP A 217 10.29 -27.61 13.14
C ASP A 217 10.32 -28.31 11.79
N ALA A 218 10.43 -27.55 10.68
CA ALA A 218 10.47 -28.10 9.32
C ALA A 218 11.58 -29.18 9.20
N ALA A 219 11.21 -30.36 8.71
CA ALA A 219 12.15 -31.42 8.44
C ALA A 219 13.00 -31.08 7.20
N ASP A 220 14.11 -31.85 6.99
CA ASP A 220 14.95 -31.69 5.81
C ASP A 220 14.12 -31.80 4.52
N GLY A 221 14.12 -30.72 3.72
CA GLY A 221 13.38 -30.63 2.47
C GLY A 221 11.96 -30.03 2.60
N GLU A 222 11.49 -29.75 3.80
CA GLU A 222 10.25 -29.00 4.04
C GLU A 222 10.51 -27.51 4.06
N SER A 223 9.48 -26.71 3.77
CA SER A 223 9.58 -25.26 3.83
C SER A 223 9.53 -24.76 5.27
N ARG A 224 10.42 -23.81 5.58
CA ARG A 224 10.43 -23.08 6.86
C ARG A 224 9.31 -22.04 6.97
N ILE A 225 8.69 -21.70 5.84
CA ILE A 225 7.54 -20.79 5.75
C ILE A 225 6.39 -21.59 5.15
N VAL A 226 5.19 -21.43 5.68
CA VAL A 226 3.97 -22.09 5.22
C VAL A 226 2.81 -21.07 5.14
N PRO A 227 1.72 -21.37 4.41
CA PRO A 227 0.50 -20.58 4.48
C PRO A 227 -0.02 -20.50 5.93
N SER A 228 -0.51 -19.34 6.33
CA SER A 228 -1.17 -19.15 7.61
C SER A 228 -2.61 -19.68 7.58
N VAL A 229 -3.21 -19.88 8.76
CA VAL A 229 -4.65 -20.17 8.88
C VAL A 229 -5.52 -19.09 8.21
N TYR A 230 -5.08 -17.84 8.23
CA TYR A 230 -5.75 -16.73 7.55
C TYR A 230 -5.83 -16.95 6.04
N ALA A 231 -4.69 -17.28 5.41
CA ALA A 231 -4.63 -17.60 3.98
C ALA A 231 -5.49 -18.80 3.62
N GLU A 232 -5.39 -19.88 4.40
CA GLU A 232 -6.16 -21.12 4.18
C GLU A 232 -7.67 -20.86 4.24
N ARG A 233 -8.13 -20.10 5.24
CA ARG A 233 -9.56 -19.77 5.39
C ARG A 233 -10.06 -18.84 4.29
N ALA A 234 -9.31 -17.83 3.91
CA ALA A 234 -9.68 -16.94 2.81
C ALA A 234 -9.82 -17.72 1.48
N LYS A 235 -8.88 -18.59 1.17
CA LYS A 235 -8.95 -19.45 -0.02
C LYS A 235 -10.09 -20.45 0.04
N ALA A 236 -10.33 -21.07 1.20
CA ALA A 236 -11.45 -22.01 1.39
C ALA A 236 -12.81 -21.32 1.22
N ALA A 237 -12.93 -20.05 1.61
CA ALA A 237 -14.14 -19.24 1.38
C ALA A 237 -14.31 -18.83 -0.10
N GLY A 238 -13.25 -18.91 -0.92
CA GLY A 238 -13.29 -18.57 -2.35
C GLY A 238 -12.81 -17.16 -2.68
N LEU A 239 -12.18 -16.46 -1.72
CA LEU A 239 -11.58 -15.15 -1.97
C LEU A 239 -10.29 -15.29 -2.78
N ASP A 240 -10.10 -14.40 -3.74
CA ASP A 240 -8.78 -14.17 -4.31
C ASP A 240 -7.95 -13.30 -3.36
N LEU A 241 -6.62 -13.47 -3.41
CA LEU A 241 -5.70 -12.80 -2.50
C LEU A 241 -4.67 -11.96 -3.26
N ILE A 242 -4.47 -10.72 -2.78
CA ILE A 242 -3.35 -9.85 -3.16
C ILE A 242 -2.58 -9.55 -1.87
N ALA A 243 -1.24 -9.64 -1.91
CA ALA A 243 -0.39 -9.34 -0.76
C ALA A 243 0.30 -7.98 -0.89
N TRP A 244 0.59 -7.32 0.24
CA TRP A 244 1.37 -6.09 0.32
C TRP A 244 2.23 -6.05 1.58
N THR A 245 3.40 -5.43 1.64
CA THR A 245 4.24 -4.94 0.56
C THR A 245 5.57 -5.67 0.64
N PHE A 246 5.92 -6.36 -0.42
CA PHE A 246 7.17 -7.10 -0.52
C PHE A 246 8.36 -6.12 -0.61
N GLU A 247 9.43 -6.44 0.11
CA GLU A 247 10.70 -5.70 0.16
C GLU A 247 10.64 -4.33 0.88
N ARG A 248 9.49 -3.91 1.40
CA ARG A 248 9.32 -2.61 2.09
C ARG A 248 10.21 -2.49 3.34
N SER A 249 10.44 -3.58 4.07
CA SER A 249 11.28 -3.61 5.28
C SER A 249 12.79 -3.54 5.03
N GLY A 250 13.26 -3.63 3.78
CA GLY A 250 14.68 -3.62 3.48
C GLY A 250 15.38 -4.97 3.63
N PRO A 251 16.68 -5.02 3.98
CA PRO A 251 17.44 -6.26 4.10
C PRO A 251 16.97 -7.17 5.22
N LEU A 252 16.76 -8.47 4.93
CA LEU A 252 16.29 -9.46 5.92
C LEU A 252 17.33 -9.81 7.00
N ALA A 253 18.60 -9.48 6.78
CA ALA A 253 19.63 -9.61 7.82
C ALA A 253 19.35 -8.76 9.08
N ASN A 254 18.37 -7.87 9.02
CA ASN A 254 17.89 -7.04 10.13
C ASN A 254 16.50 -7.50 10.61
N ASP A 255 16.21 -8.81 10.55
CA ASP A 255 14.95 -9.48 10.96
C ASP A 255 13.69 -9.20 10.14
N GLY A 256 13.79 -8.49 9.01
CA GLY A 256 12.66 -8.26 8.08
C GLY A 256 11.54 -7.37 8.62
N GLU A 257 11.68 -6.84 9.84
CA GLU A 257 10.79 -5.88 10.48
C GLU A 257 9.29 -6.24 10.39
N TRP A 258 8.44 -5.23 10.28
CA TRP A 258 6.98 -5.38 10.32
C TRP A 258 6.40 -6.28 9.22
N TYR A 259 6.95 -6.24 8.00
CA TYR A 259 6.39 -7.01 6.86
C TYR A 259 6.72 -8.51 6.91
N HIS A 260 7.70 -8.92 7.72
CA HIS A 260 8.09 -10.33 7.88
C HIS A 260 7.83 -10.87 9.29
N ARG A 261 7.17 -10.11 10.17
CA ARG A 261 6.97 -10.39 11.60
C ARG A 261 6.39 -11.77 11.95
N SER A 262 5.71 -12.44 11.02
CA SER A 262 5.18 -13.80 11.21
C SER A 262 6.18 -14.89 10.85
N THR A 263 7.32 -14.52 10.27
CA THR A 263 8.34 -15.45 9.75
C THR A 263 9.77 -15.04 10.12
N ASP A 264 9.95 -14.00 10.92
CA ASP A 264 11.25 -13.45 11.32
C ASP A 264 12.16 -14.48 12.01
N ASP A 265 11.58 -15.38 12.80
CA ASP A 265 12.31 -16.49 13.48
C ASP A 265 12.95 -17.50 12.51
N VAL A 266 12.54 -17.55 11.24
CA VAL A 266 12.95 -18.56 10.27
C VAL A 266 13.60 -18.00 9.01
N ILE A 267 13.78 -16.68 8.94
CA ILE A 267 14.47 -15.97 7.85
C ILE A 267 15.66 -15.20 8.40
N ASP A 268 16.77 -15.15 7.65
CA ASP A 268 17.99 -14.47 8.12
C ASP A 268 18.81 -13.79 7.01
N ASN A 269 18.40 -13.95 5.75
CA ASN A 269 19.12 -13.40 4.62
C ASN A 269 18.20 -13.08 3.44
N ASP A 270 18.67 -12.21 2.52
CA ASP A 270 17.86 -11.77 1.37
C ASP A 270 17.48 -12.87 0.38
N GLY A 271 18.15 -14.04 0.41
CA GLY A 271 17.73 -15.21 -0.35
C GLY A 271 16.38 -15.76 0.10
N ASP A 272 16.02 -15.58 1.37
CA ASP A 272 14.74 -16.01 1.93
C ASP A 272 13.55 -15.20 1.40
N LYS A 273 13.78 -14.04 0.77
CA LYS A 273 12.74 -13.33 0.00
C LYS A 273 12.19 -14.20 -1.12
N LEU A 274 13.03 -14.97 -1.81
CA LEU A 274 12.57 -15.89 -2.86
C LEU A 274 11.77 -17.06 -2.28
N LEU A 275 12.11 -17.54 -1.08
CA LEU A 275 11.31 -18.56 -0.38
C LEU A 275 9.94 -17.99 0.01
N THR A 276 9.91 -16.79 0.60
CA THR A 276 8.67 -16.08 0.93
C THR A 276 7.78 -15.91 -0.31
N LEU A 277 8.36 -15.48 -1.43
CA LEU A 277 7.65 -15.29 -2.69
C LEU A 277 7.13 -16.61 -3.26
N ASP A 278 7.90 -17.70 -3.15
CA ASP A 278 7.48 -19.03 -3.61
C ASP A 278 6.25 -19.53 -2.85
N VAL A 279 6.25 -19.40 -1.52
CA VAL A 279 5.10 -19.78 -0.69
C VAL A 279 3.87 -18.92 -1.00
N LEU A 280 4.03 -17.59 -1.13
CA LEU A 280 2.93 -16.69 -1.50
C LEU A 280 2.34 -17.05 -2.86
N ALA A 281 3.19 -17.26 -3.86
CA ALA A 281 2.75 -17.51 -5.22
C ALA A 281 2.15 -18.92 -5.43
N ARG A 282 2.74 -19.96 -4.82
CA ARG A 282 2.41 -21.36 -5.13
C ARG A 282 1.56 -22.04 -4.08
N ASP A 283 1.84 -21.82 -2.81
CA ASP A 283 1.15 -22.51 -1.72
C ASP A 283 -0.08 -21.70 -1.27
N VAL A 284 0.05 -20.38 -1.07
CA VAL A 284 -1.09 -19.47 -0.83
C VAL A 284 -1.88 -19.26 -2.12
N GLY A 285 -1.21 -19.14 -3.25
CA GLY A 285 -1.85 -18.90 -4.56
C GLY A 285 -2.41 -17.48 -4.69
N ILE A 286 -1.62 -16.46 -4.33
CA ILE A 286 -1.99 -15.06 -4.53
C ILE A 286 -2.10 -14.74 -6.03
N ILE A 287 -2.99 -13.81 -6.40
CA ILE A 287 -3.15 -13.33 -7.77
C ILE A 287 -2.33 -12.07 -8.07
N GLY A 288 -1.81 -11.42 -7.04
CA GLY A 288 -1.01 -10.21 -7.14
C GLY A 288 -0.20 -9.92 -5.89
N LEU A 289 0.84 -9.11 -6.05
CA LEU A 289 1.74 -8.71 -4.97
C LEU A 289 2.23 -7.27 -5.21
N PHE A 290 2.09 -6.42 -4.20
CA PHE A 290 2.78 -5.13 -4.20
C PHE A 290 4.25 -5.34 -3.86
N SER A 291 5.14 -4.89 -4.73
CA SER A 291 6.59 -5.00 -4.57
C SER A 291 7.25 -3.63 -4.79
N ASP A 292 8.12 -3.22 -3.87
CA ASP A 292 8.92 -2.00 -4.03
C ASP A 292 10.05 -2.19 -5.07
N TRP A 293 10.37 -3.46 -5.39
CA TRP A 293 11.40 -3.86 -6.35
C TRP A 293 10.83 -4.87 -7.36
N PRO A 294 9.99 -4.43 -8.33
CA PRO A 294 9.32 -5.36 -9.26
C PRO A 294 10.25 -6.32 -9.99
N ALA A 295 11.54 -5.97 -10.12
CA ALA A 295 12.54 -6.83 -10.74
C ALA A 295 12.73 -8.16 -10.00
N THR A 296 12.59 -8.21 -8.66
CA THR A 296 12.67 -9.45 -7.87
C THR A 296 11.55 -10.40 -8.23
N VAL A 297 10.33 -9.87 -8.29
CA VAL A 297 9.14 -10.66 -8.66
C VAL A 297 9.25 -11.15 -10.10
N THR A 298 9.65 -10.29 -11.04
CA THR A 298 9.87 -10.65 -12.44
C THR A 298 10.96 -11.71 -12.60
N PHE A 299 12.04 -11.61 -11.84
CA PHE A 299 13.11 -12.62 -11.84
C PHE A 299 12.58 -13.99 -11.38
N TYR A 300 11.84 -14.02 -10.27
CA TYR A 300 11.22 -15.22 -9.75
C TYR A 300 10.27 -15.85 -10.79
N ASP A 301 9.34 -15.06 -11.34
CA ASP A 301 8.37 -15.54 -12.32
C ASP A 301 9.05 -16.14 -13.57
N ASN A 302 10.04 -15.45 -14.11
CA ASN A 302 10.82 -15.95 -15.24
C ASN A 302 11.56 -17.26 -14.92
N CYS A 303 12.12 -17.40 -13.71
CA CYS A 303 12.79 -18.61 -13.28
C CYS A 303 11.83 -19.79 -13.14
N MET A 304 10.63 -19.56 -12.63
CA MET A 304 9.62 -20.60 -12.40
C MET A 304 8.95 -21.00 -13.71
N ASN A 305 8.62 -20.05 -14.58
CA ASN A 305 8.00 -20.32 -15.89
C ASN A 305 8.97 -20.93 -16.91
N ALA A 306 10.28 -20.66 -16.81
CA ALA A 306 11.29 -21.30 -17.66
C ALA A 306 11.48 -22.81 -17.40
N LYS A 307 10.89 -23.33 -16.31
CA LYS A 307 10.93 -24.75 -15.92
C LYS A 307 9.66 -25.53 -16.30
N GLY A 308 8.65 -24.84 -16.91
CA GLY A 308 7.36 -25.41 -17.31
C GLY A 308 7.33 -25.92 -18.74
#